data_f39568713e54d27d15f02fb2f26d6a3c
#
_entry.id   f39568713e54d27d15f02fb2f26d6a3c
#
_cell.length_a   1.000
_cell.length_b   1.000
_cell.length_c   1.000
_cell.angle_alpha   90.00
_cell.angle_beta   90.00
_cell.angle_gamma   90.00
#
_symmetry.space_group_name_H-M   'P 1'
#
loop_
_entity.id
_entity.type
_entity.pdbx_description
1 polymer ?
#
loop_
_entity_poly.entity_id
_entity_poly.type
_entity_poly.pdbx_seq_one_letter_code
_entity_poly.pdbx_strand_id
1 'polypeptide(L)'
;MIFENLIKENRQEFIAKVIEVAAYLRVKPEHLMFLMWFETGHTLNHRTQNRIGATGLIQFMPQTARFLGTTTDQLKSMTNVEQMEYVKKHLGVFRGRYRDWVDLYCGIFWPAAVGKPDSFRITSDIVAKQNPLFDINKDGDIEKAEIRTALLKQIPSEYKMYFL
;
A
#
# COMPACT_ATOMS: atom_id res chain seq x y z
N MET A 1 -5.04 16.56 -4.44
CA MET A 1 -4.65 15.20 -3.96
C MET A 1 -5.86 14.30 -4.03
N ILE A 2 -5.72 13.07 -4.53
CA ILE A 2 -6.84 12.11 -4.53
C ILE A 2 -7.23 11.75 -3.09
N PHE A 3 -8.51 11.46 -2.85
CA PHE A 3 -9.07 11.06 -1.55
C PHE A 3 -8.85 12.03 -0.37
N GLU A 4 -8.43 13.26 -0.61
CA GLU A 4 -8.14 14.21 0.49
C GLU A 4 -9.36 14.53 1.36
N ASN A 5 -10.57 14.39 0.82
CA ASN A 5 -11.82 14.56 1.56
C ASN A 5 -12.05 13.50 2.66
N LEU A 6 -11.33 12.37 2.58
CA LEU A 6 -11.40 11.30 3.58
C LEU A 6 -10.46 11.53 4.77
N ILE A 7 -9.51 12.47 4.67
CA ILE A 7 -8.56 12.76 5.75
C ILE A 7 -9.30 13.48 6.88
N LYS A 8 -9.43 12.83 8.03
CA LYS A 8 -10.22 13.32 9.17
C LYS A 8 -9.46 14.25 10.13
N GLU A 9 -8.13 14.11 10.19
CA GLU A 9 -7.27 14.87 11.09
C GLU A 9 -5.95 15.25 10.42
N ASN A 10 -5.37 16.37 10.82
CA ASN A 10 -4.07 16.87 10.32
C ASN A 10 -3.99 16.96 8.79
N ARG A 11 -5.09 17.34 8.11
CA ARG A 11 -5.22 17.21 6.65
C ARG A 11 -4.04 17.86 5.91
N GLN A 12 -3.70 19.09 6.21
CA GLN A 12 -2.66 19.83 5.49
C GLN A 12 -1.27 19.23 5.74
N GLU A 13 -0.96 18.93 7.00
CA GLU A 13 0.30 18.32 7.41
C GLU A 13 0.45 16.92 6.81
N PHE A 14 -0.64 16.15 6.81
CA PHE A 14 -0.63 14.80 6.22
C PHE A 14 -0.41 14.85 4.71
N ILE A 15 -1.07 15.74 3.98
CA ILE A 15 -0.86 15.91 2.54
C ILE A 15 0.59 16.33 2.25
N ALA A 16 1.12 17.29 3.00
CA ALA A 16 2.51 17.71 2.87
C ALA A 16 3.48 16.55 3.12
N LYS A 17 3.20 15.72 4.12
CA LYS A 17 4.00 14.56 4.46
C LYS A 17 3.91 13.47 3.39
N VAL A 18 2.74 13.23 2.81
CA VAL A 18 2.57 12.30 1.68
C VAL A 18 3.42 12.75 0.49
N ILE A 19 3.42 14.05 0.16
CA ILE A 19 4.23 14.61 -0.93
C ILE A 19 5.73 14.41 -0.65
N GLU A 20 6.17 14.71 0.59
CA GLU A 20 7.57 14.50 1.01
C GLU A 20 7.99 13.04 0.86
N VAL A 21 7.19 12.11 1.39
CA VAL A 21 7.50 10.68 1.36
C VAL A 21 7.46 10.13 -0.07
N ALA A 22 6.49 10.56 -0.89
CA ALA A 22 6.42 10.16 -2.29
C ALA A 22 7.64 10.63 -3.09
N ALA A 23 8.08 11.88 -2.86
CA ALA A 23 9.31 12.40 -3.46
C ALA A 23 10.55 11.60 -3.02
N TYR A 24 10.65 11.28 -1.72
CA TYR A 24 11.73 10.42 -1.21
C TYR A 24 11.73 9.05 -1.88
N LEU A 25 10.57 8.41 -2.05
CA LEU A 25 10.41 7.09 -2.69
C LEU A 25 10.57 7.14 -4.21
N ARG A 26 10.52 8.34 -4.82
CA ARG A 26 10.48 8.58 -6.28
C ARG A 26 9.23 8.00 -6.94
N VAL A 27 8.08 8.20 -6.30
CA VAL A 27 6.77 7.80 -6.82
C VAL A 27 5.82 9.00 -6.87
N LYS A 28 4.68 8.87 -7.56
CA LYS A 28 3.66 9.92 -7.54
C LYS A 28 2.93 9.92 -6.18
N PRO A 29 2.62 11.08 -5.60
CA PRO A 29 1.84 11.17 -4.36
C PRO A 29 0.49 10.45 -4.44
N GLU A 30 -0.17 10.49 -5.61
CA GLU A 30 -1.44 9.81 -5.86
C GLU A 30 -1.32 8.29 -5.74
N HIS A 31 -0.18 7.72 -6.13
CA HIS A 31 0.08 6.28 -5.99
C HIS A 31 0.18 5.88 -4.52
N LEU A 32 0.86 6.69 -3.71
CA LEU A 32 1.00 6.45 -2.27
C LEU A 32 -0.35 6.64 -1.55
N MET A 33 -1.13 7.65 -1.94
CA MET A 33 -2.48 7.86 -1.39
C MET A 33 -3.42 6.71 -1.73
N PHE A 34 -3.38 6.20 -2.96
CA PHE A 34 -4.18 5.04 -3.36
C PHE A 34 -3.81 3.80 -2.55
N LEU A 35 -2.52 3.53 -2.38
CA LEU A 35 -2.04 2.42 -1.56
C LEU A 35 -2.64 2.46 -0.16
N MET A 36 -2.52 3.61 0.52
CA MET A 36 -3.04 3.78 1.88
C MET A 36 -4.58 3.72 1.93
N TRP A 37 -5.25 4.27 0.94
CA TRP A 37 -6.70 4.20 0.83
C TRP A 37 -7.18 2.75 0.67
N PHE A 38 -6.55 1.99 -0.22
CA PHE A 38 -6.89 0.57 -0.44
C PHE A 38 -6.64 -0.27 0.81
N GLU A 39 -5.48 -0.14 1.45
CA GLU A 39 -5.09 -0.90 2.65
C GLU A 39 -5.97 -0.60 3.87
N THR A 40 -6.48 0.60 3.99
CA THR A 40 -7.35 0.99 5.12
C THR A 40 -8.84 0.70 4.86
N GLY A 41 -9.16 -0.13 3.86
CA GLY A 41 -10.54 -0.42 3.50
C GLY A 41 -11.29 0.83 3.01
N HIS A 42 -10.63 1.62 2.19
CA HIS A 42 -11.17 2.82 1.54
C HIS A 42 -11.46 4.01 2.47
N THR A 43 -10.84 4.04 3.65
CA THR A 43 -11.16 5.05 4.69
C THR A 43 -10.06 6.05 4.97
N LEU A 44 -8.78 5.75 4.64
CA LEU A 44 -7.59 6.47 5.09
C LEU A 44 -7.48 6.60 6.62
N ASN A 45 -8.17 5.73 7.37
CA ASN A 45 -8.10 5.73 8.82
C ASN A 45 -6.83 5.02 9.29
N HIS A 46 -5.87 5.78 9.77
CA HIS A 46 -4.58 5.28 10.26
C HIS A 46 -4.67 4.39 11.51
N ARG A 47 -5.86 4.30 12.14
CA ARG A 47 -6.13 3.38 13.28
C ARG A 47 -6.78 2.07 12.85
N THR A 48 -7.01 1.87 11.54
CA THR A 48 -7.59 0.63 11.03
C THR A 48 -6.73 -0.57 11.43
N GLN A 49 -7.36 -1.59 11.99
CA GLN A 49 -6.73 -2.85 12.36
C GLN A 49 -7.61 -4.01 11.89
N ASN A 50 -7.01 -4.99 11.24
CA ASN A 50 -7.71 -6.20 10.79
C ASN A 50 -7.64 -7.33 11.85
N ARG A 51 -8.27 -8.47 11.54
CA ARG A 51 -8.38 -9.61 12.47
C ARG A 51 -7.04 -10.26 12.83
N ILE A 52 -6.03 -10.15 11.97
CA ILE A 52 -4.69 -10.71 12.20
C ILE A 52 -3.72 -9.67 12.76
N GLY A 53 -4.22 -8.50 13.16
CA GLY A 53 -3.47 -7.44 13.81
C GLY A 53 -2.71 -6.51 12.87
N ALA A 54 -2.88 -6.61 11.56
CA ALA A 54 -2.32 -5.63 10.62
C ALA A 54 -2.95 -4.27 10.90
N THR A 55 -2.12 -3.23 11.02
CA THR A 55 -2.54 -1.93 11.58
C THR A 55 -2.02 -0.77 10.73
N GLY A 56 -2.84 0.27 10.61
CA GLY A 56 -2.44 1.58 10.12
C GLY A 56 -2.51 1.74 8.61
N LEU A 57 -1.88 2.82 8.13
CA LEU A 57 -2.01 3.33 6.77
C LEU A 57 -1.67 2.33 5.66
N ILE A 58 -0.72 1.44 5.89
CA ILE A 58 -0.33 0.39 4.94
C ILE A 58 -0.47 -1.02 5.54
N GLN A 59 -1.28 -1.17 6.58
CA GLN A 59 -1.57 -2.43 7.25
C GLN A 59 -0.29 -3.17 7.70
N PHE A 60 0.52 -2.50 8.51
CA PHE A 60 1.72 -3.10 9.08
C PHE A 60 1.38 -4.34 9.89
N MET A 61 1.96 -5.47 9.51
CA MET A 61 1.89 -6.70 10.29
C MET A 61 2.65 -6.52 11.62
N PRO A 62 2.27 -7.22 12.71
CA PRO A 62 2.95 -7.11 14.00
C PRO A 62 4.46 -7.37 13.92
N GLN A 63 4.87 -8.32 13.10
CA GLN A 63 6.29 -8.61 12.89
C GLN A 63 7.02 -7.47 12.16
N THR A 64 6.37 -6.87 11.15
CA THR A 64 6.91 -5.72 10.42
C THR A 64 7.06 -4.51 11.33
N ALA A 65 6.06 -4.23 12.16
CA ALA A 65 6.13 -3.14 13.14
C ALA A 65 7.33 -3.31 14.09
N ARG A 66 7.53 -4.52 14.64
CA ARG A 66 8.69 -4.82 15.49
C ARG A 66 10.02 -4.64 14.76
N PHE A 67 10.13 -5.10 13.53
CA PHE A 67 11.32 -4.90 12.70
C PHE A 67 11.64 -3.42 12.48
N LEU A 68 10.61 -2.59 12.36
CA LEU A 68 10.74 -1.13 12.21
C LEU A 68 11.00 -0.39 13.54
N GLY A 69 11.06 -1.10 14.66
CA GLY A 69 11.32 -0.52 15.99
C GLY A 69 10.08 0.06 16.67
N THR A 70 8.88 -0.46 16.35
CA THR A 70 7.62 -0.05 16.94
C THR A 70 6.71 -1.26 17.21
N THR A 71 5.48 -1.02 17.62
CA THR A 71 4.43 -2.04 17.78
C THR A 71 3.15 -1.60 17.08
N THR A 72 2.24 -2.53 16.83
CA THR A 72 0.92 -2.20 16.26
C THR A 72 0.11 -1.30 17.19
N ASP A 73 0.24 -1.44 18.50
CA ASP A 73 -0.43 -0.56 19.48
C ASP A 73 0.15 0.86 19.44
N GLN A 74 1.48 0.98 19.34
CA GLN A 74 2.12 2.29 19.16
C GLN A 74 1.70 2.93 17.84
N LEU A 75 1.70 2.19 16.71
CA LEU A 75 1.21 2.69 15.43
C LEU A 75 -0.22 3.20 15.53
N LYS A 76 -1.10 2.46 16.21
CA LYS A 76 -2.50 2.84 16.40
C LYS A 76 -2.67 4.12 17.23
N SER A 77 -1.75 4.39 18.15
CA SER A 77 -1.75 5.60 18.99
C SER A 77 -1.12 6.83 18.32
N MET A 78 -0.33 6.63 17.26
CA MET A 78 0.28 7.72 16.50
C MET A 78 -0.77 8.51 15.70
N THR A 79 -0.43 9.75 15.35
CA THR A 79 -1.15 10.50 14.33
C THR A 79 -0.89 9.91 12.93
N ASN A 80 -1.73 10.26 11.96
CA ASN A 80 -1.51 9.89 10.56
C ASN A 80 -0.17 10.42 10.02
N VAL A 81 0.26 11.60 10.46
CA VAL A 81 1.54 12.21 10.06
C VAL A 81 2.73 11.42 10.63
N GLU A 82 2.68 11.04 11.91
CA GLU A 82 3.73 10.25 12.55
C GLU A 82 3.87 8.86 11.91
N GLN A 83 2.76 8.19 11.55
CA GLN A 83 2.79 6.90 10.87
C GLN A 83 3.52 6.97 9.51
N MET A 84 3.49 8.10 8.83
CA MET A 84 4.17 8.27 7.54
C MET A 84 5.70 8.09 7.62
N GLU A 85 6.32 8.29 8.79
CA GLU A 85 7.75 7.96 8.97
C GLU A 85 7.99 6.45 8.87
N TYR A 86 7.07 5.63 9.37
CA TYR A 86 7.15 4.17 9.26
C TYR A 86 6.81 3.69 7.85
N VAL A 87 5.87 4.35 7.16
CA VAL A 87 5.61 4.15 5.73
C VAL A 87 6.88 4.41 4.92
N LYS A 88 7.55 5.54 5.17
CA LYS A 88 8.81 5.92 4.53
C LYS A 88 9.92 4.88 4.78
N LYS A 89 10.09 4.43 6.02
CA LYS A 89 11.08 3.41 6.38
C LYS A 89 10.81 2.08 5.67
N HIS A 90 9.57 1.61 5.71
CA HIS A 90 9.19 0.31 5.14
C HIS A 90 9.36 0.30 3.62
N LEU A 91 8.74 1.23 2.92
CA LEU A 91 8.80 1.33 1.47
C LEU A 91 10.17 1.82 0.97
N GLY A 92 10.92 2.52 1.80
CA GLY A 92 12.27 3.03 1.49
C GLY A 92 13.28 1.96 1.14
N VAL A 93 13.07 0.71 1.57
CA VAL A 93 13.92 -0.45 1.21
C VAL A 93 14.01 -0.63 -0.31
N PHE A 94 12.95 -0.27 -1.04
CA PHE A 94 12.90 -0.37 -2.50
C PHE A 94 13.00 0.99 -3.20
N ARG A 95 13.46 2.03 -2.51
CA ARG A 95 13.59 3.37 -3.08
C ARG A 95 14.33 3.35 -4.42
N GLY A 96 13.71 3.96 -5.45
CA GLY A 96 14.26 4.03 -6.80
C GLY A 96 14.14 2.73 -7.62
N ARG A 97 13.50 1.70 -7.08
CA ARG A 97 13.23 0.43 -7.78
C ARG A 97 11.78 0.30 -8.24
N TYR A 98 10.90 1.18 -7.76
CA TYR A 98 9.50 1.23 -8.18
C TYR A 98 9.42 1.74 -9.63
N ARG A 99 8.98 0.91 -10.55
CA ARG A 99 8.81 1.23 -11.96
C ARG A 99 7.46 1.90 -12.22
N ASP A 100 6.47 1.52 -11.40
CA ASP A 100 5.11 2.02 -11.47
C ASP A 100 4.39 1.85 -10.10
N TRP A 101 3.11 2.20 -10.08
CA TRP A 101 2.27 2.12 -8.88
C TRP A 101 1.97 0.69 -8.43
N VAL A 102 2.00 -0.31 -9.33
CA VAL A 102 1.84 -1.72 -8.95
C VAL A 102 3.07 -2.21 -8.21
N ASP A 103 4.27 -1.79 -8.60
CA ASP A 103 5.49 -2.06 -7.85
C ASP A 103 5.40 -1.52 -6.42
N LEU A 104 4.82 -0.33 -6.24
CA LEU A 104 4.64 0.25 -4.91
C LEU A 104 3.73 -0.63 -4.05
N TYR A 105 2.62 -1.13 -4.61
CA TYR A 105 1.75 -2.09 -3.94
C TYR A 105 2.49 -3.40 -3.61
N CYS A 106 3.27 -3.92 -4.56
CA CYS A 106 4.08 -5.11 -4.34
C CYS A 106 5.09 -4.93 -3.20
N GLY A 107 5.54 -3.70 -2.94
CA GLY A 107 6.44 -3.39 -1.82
C GLY A 107 5.90 -3.80 -0.45
N ILE A 108 4.57 -3.87 -0.30
CA ILE A 108 3.91 -4.35 0.91
C ILE A 108 3.33 -5.76 0.76
N PHE A 109 2.77 -6.09 -0.40
CA PHE A 109 2.07 -7.36 -0.64
C PHE A 109 3.03 -8.52 -0.90
N TRP A 110 3.97 -8.34 -1.86
CA TRP A 110 4.95 -9.37 -2.25
C TRP A 110 6.26 -8.71 -2.71
N PRO A 111 7.17 -8.40 -1.78
CA PRO A 111 8.41 -7.65 -2.07
C PRO A 111 9.27 -8.18 -3.20
N ALA A 112 9.28 -9.51 -3.41
CA ALA A 112 10.03 -10.15 -4.50
C ALA A 112 9.51 -9.76 -5.91
N ALA A 113 8.29 -9.23 -6.03
CA ALA A 113 7.71 -8.77 -7.29
C ALA A 113 8.10 -7.35 -7.68
N VAL A 114 8.73 -6.58 -6.77
CA VAL A 114 9.16 -5.19 -7.05
C VAL A 114 10.18 -5.18 -8.19
N GLY A 115 9.91 -4.39 -9.23
CA GLY A 115 10.75 -4.27 -10.42
C GLY A 115 10.67 -5.46 -11.38
N LYS A 116 9.81 -6.44 -11.11
CA LYS A 116 9.59 -7.59 -12.00
C LYS A 116 8.56 -7.26 -13.09
N PRO A 117 8.59 -7.95 -14.25
CA PRO A 117 7.59 -7.78 -15.30
C PRO A 117 6.20 -8.23 -14.84
N ASP A 118 5.16 -7.86 -15.58
CA ASP A 118 3.78 -8.23 -15.29
C ASP A 118 3.52 -9.75 -15.36
N SER A 119 4.37 -10.49 -16.08
CA SER A 119 4.37 -11.97 -16.14
C SER A 119 5.00 -12.64 -14.91
N PHE A 120 5.49 -11.88 -13.94
CA PHE A 120 6.01 -12.47 -12.69
C PHE A 120 4.89 -13.16 -11.92
N ARG A 121 5.12 -14.42 -11.50
CA ARG A 121 4.14 -15.24 -10.80
C ARG A 121 4.52 -15.46 -9.34
N ILE A 122 3.54 -15.33 -8.49
CA ILE A 122 3.57 -15.78 -7.09
C ILE A 122 2.94 -17.16 -7.08
N THR A 123 3.79 -18.19 -7.12
CA THR A 123 3.39 -19.60 -7.19
C THR A 123 3.10 -20.14 -5.79
N SER A 124 1.93 -19.81 -5.25
CA SER A 124 1.52 -20.25 -3.92
C SER A 124 0.01 -20.34 -3.78
N ASP A 125 -0.51 -21.54 -3.84
CA ASP A 125 -1.92 -21.86 -3.56
C ASP A 125 -2.46 -21.21 -2.28
N ILE A 126 -1.63 -21.14 -1.24
CA ILE A 126 -2.03 -20.56 0.04
C ILE A 126 -2.24 -19.05 -0.13
N VAL A 127 -1.30 -18.36 -0.79
CA VAL A 127 -1.38 -16.93 -1.03
C VAL A 127 -2.56 -16.61 -1.96
N ALA A 128 -2.76 -17.38 -3.02
CA ALA A 128 -3.88 -17.21 -3.93
C ALA A 128 -5.24 -17.39 -3.22
N LYS A 129 -5.38 -18.43 -2.40
CA LYS A 129 -6.60 -18.67 -1.60
C LYS A 129 -6.87 -17.58 -0.57
N GLN A 130 -5.82 -17.00 0.02
CA GLN A 130 -5.95 -15.89 0.98
C GLN A 130 -6.23 -14.55 0.31
N ASN A 131 -5.93 -14.42 -0.99
CA ASN A 131 -6.09 -13.19 -1.76
C ASN A 131 -6.88 -13.43 -3.07
N PRO A 132 -8.14 -13.91 -2.98
CA PRO A 132 -8.93 -14.28 -4.15
C PRO A 132 -9.23 -13.10 -5.08
N LEU A 133 -9.04 -11.87 -4.63
CA LEU A 133 -9.13 -10.67 -5.46
C LEU A 133 -8.09 -10.67 -6.58
N PHE A 134 -6.92 -11.27 -6.32
CA PHE A 134 -5.77 -11.24 -7.24
C PHE A 134 -5.63 -12.53 -8.07
N ASP A 135 -6.20 -13.65 -7.65
CA ASP A 135 -6.27 -14.87 -8.45
C ASP A 135 -7.53 -14.79 -9.36
N ILE A 136 -7.43 -13.98 -10.42
CA ILE A 136 -8.59 -13.67 -11.30
C ILE A 136 -8.98 -14.86 -12.13
N ASN A 137 -8.01 -15.60 -12.65
CA ASN A 137 -8.20 -16.76 -13.53
C ASN A 137 -8.44 -18.06 -12.74
N LYS A 138 -8.25 -18.03 -11.40
CA LYS A 138 -8.44 -19.15 -10.46
C LYS A 138 -7.54 -20.35 -10.75
N ASP A 139 -6.31 -20.10 -11.18
CA ASP A 139 -5.32 -21.17 -11.43
C ASP A 139 -4.47 -21.51 -10.21
N GLY A 140 -4.66 -20.81 -9.08
CA GLY A 140 -3.95 -21.02 -7.82
C GLY A 140 -2.62 -20.27 -7.72
N ASP A 141 -2.28 -19.49 -8.72
CA ASP A 141 -1.14 -18.57 -8.73
C ASP A 141 -1.63 -17.12 -8.78
N ILE A 142 -0.75 -16.15 -8.56
CA ILE A 142 -1.06 -14.74 -8.79
C ILE A 142 -0.01 -14.15 -9.72
N GLU A 143 -0.42 -13.76 -10.92
CA GLU A 143 0.45 -12.95 -11.79
C GLU A 143 0.40 -11.47 -11.39
N LYS A 144 1.52 -10.78 -11.54
CA LYS A 144 1.56 -9.33 -11.30
C LYS A 144 0.58 -8.56 -12.19
N ALA A 145 0.31 -9.05 -13.41
CA ALA A 145 -0.73 -8.53 -14.30
C ALA A 145 -2.13 -8.61 -13.68
N GLU A 146 -2.41 -9.67 -12.91
CA GLU A 146 -3.70 -9.83 -12.22
C GLU A 146 -3.83 -8.84 -11.06
N ILE A 147 -2.74 -8.61 -10.29
CA ILE A 147 -2.69 -7.57 -9.26
C ILE A 147 -3.03 -6.21 -9.89
N ARG A 148 -2.36 -5.87 -11.00
CA ARG A 148 -2.63 -4.63 -11.75
C ARG A 148 -4.10 -4.52 -12.15
N THR A 149 -4.63 -5.58 -12.75
CA THR A 149 -6.02 -5.63 -13.24
C THR A 149 -7.03 -5.48 -12.09
N ALA A 150 -6.80 -6.19 -11.00
CA ALA A 150 -7.67 -6.13 -9.82
C ALA A 150 -7.68 -4.74 -9.19
N LEU A 151 -6.49 -4.16 -8.98
CA LEU A 151 -6.36 -2.83 -8.38
C LEU A 151 -6.92 -1.71 -9.28
N LEU A 152 -6.72 -1.79 -10.61
CA LEU A 152 -7.33 -0.83 -11.55
C LEU A 152 -8.85 -0.77 -11.47
N LYS A 153 -9.49 -1.90 -11.17
CA LYS A 153 -10.96 -1.96 -10.98
C LYS A 153 -11.40 -1.24 -9.70
N GLN A 154 -10.52 -1.14 -8.70
CA GLN A 154 -10.82 -0.44 -7.44
C GLN A 154 -10.66 1.07 -7.55
N ILE A 155 -9.91 1.58 -8.54
CA ILE A 155 -9.65 3.01 -8.70
C ILE A 155 -10.92 3.69 -9.23
N PRO A 156 -11.48 4.70 -8.52
CA PRO A 156 -12.58 5.51 -9.01
C PRO A 156 -12.27 6.13 -10.37
N SER A 157 -13.29 6.22 -11.22
CA SER A 157 -13.14 6.68 -12.62
C SER A 157 -12.47 8.04 -12.75
N GLU A 158 -12.80 8.97 -11.84
CA GLU A 158 -12.25 10.32 -11.79
C GLU A 158 -10.73 10.38 -11.48
N TYR A 159 -10.16 9.30 -10.92
CA TYR A 159 -8.74 9.24 -10.57
C TYR A 159 -7.89 8.37 -11.51
N LYS A 160 -8.51 7.65 -12.44
CA LYS A 160 -7.80 6.72 -13.33
C LYS A 160 -6.67 7.37 -14.12
N MET A 161 -6.79 8.66 -14.44
CA MET A 161 -5.76 9.42 -15.17
C MET A 161 -4.37 9.42 -14.50
N TYR A 162 -4.33 9.21 -13.18
CA TYR A 162 -3.06 9.17 -12.43
C TYR A 162 -2.34 7.83 -12.53
N PHE A 163 -3.00 6.79 -13.05
CA PHE A 163 -2.55 5.39 -13.06
C PHE A 163 -2.36 4.80 -14.46
N LEU A 164 -2.69 5.56 -15.50
CA LEU A 164 -2.53 5.18 -16.90
C LEU A 164 -1.19 5.63 -17.46
#